data_20a3906f99a724a039b300d11436463c
#
_entry.id   20a3906f99a724a039b300d11436463c
#
_cell.length_a   1.000
_cell.length_b   1.000
_cell.length_c   1.000
_cell.angle_alpha   90.00
_cell.angle_beta   90.00
_cell.angle_gamma   90.00
#
_symmetry.space_group_name_H-M   'P 1'
#
loop_
_entity.id
_entity.type
_entity.pdbx_description
1 polymer ?
#
loop_
_entity_poly.entity_id
_entity_poly.type
_entity_poly.pdbx_seq_one_letter_code
_entity_poly.pdbx_strand_id
1 'polypeptide(L)' 'MADKYKVEIKSPAGTLIDSTIVDGALEAAEWMESKLADLPDGYWGHIQVIGGGEQE' A
#
# COMPACT_ATOMS: atom_id res chain seq x y z
N MET A 1 9.41 -9.81 -15.53
CA MET A 1 8.36 -9.96 -14.63
C MET A 1 8.25 -8.77 -13.77
N ALA A 2 7.08 -8.25 -13.69
CA ALA A 2 6.86 -7.08 -12.88
C ALA A 2 6.63 -7.49 -11.44
N ASP A 3 7.21 -6.75 -10.55
CA ASP A 3 6.92 -6.92 -9.15
C ASP A 3 5.55 -6.39 -8.84
N LYS A 4 4.93 -6.96 -7.84
CA LYS A 4 3.69 -6.44 -7.33
C LYS A 4 3.94 -5.78 -5.99
N TYR A 5 3.10 -4.80 -5.70
CA TYR A 5 3.25 -4.02 -4.48
C TYR A 5 1.94 -4.07 -3.72
N LYS A 6 2.02 -4.41 -2.46
CA LYS A 6 0.85 -4.41 -1.59
C LYS A 6 0.88 -3.15 -0.76
N VAL A 7 -0.19 -2.38 -0.84
CA VAL A 7 -0.31 -1.14 -0.08
C VAL A 7 -1.35 -1.36 1.00
N GLU A 8 -1.00 -1.02 2.22
CA GLU A 8 -1.91 -1.16 3.35
C GLU A 8 -2.05 0.18 4.05
N ILE A 9 -3.27 0.50 4.44
CA ILE A 9 -3.56 1.70 5.20
C ILE A 9 -4.02 1.26 6.58
N LYS A 10 -3.41 1.83 7.61
CA LYS A 10 -3.71 1.45 8.97
C LYS A 10 -4.11 2.65 9.79
N SER A 11 -4.94 2.38 10.79
CA SER A 11 -5.37 3.40 11.72
C SER A 11 -4.25 3.70 12.71
N PRO A 12 -4.39 4.78 13.49
CA PRO A 12 -3.39 5.05 14.53
C PRO A 12 -3.21 3.91 15.51
N ALA A 13 -4.23 3.10 15.68
CA ALA A 13 -4.15 1.94 16.58
C ALA A 13 -3.53 0.73 15.92
N GLY A 14 -3.21 0.82 14.62
CA GLY A 14 -2.60 -0.30 13.92
C GLY A 14 -3.58 -1.23 13.24
N THR A 15 -4.84 -0.84 13.19
CA THR A 15 -5.86 -1.67 12.54
C THR A 15 -5.84 -1.46 11.04
N LEU A 16 -5.84 -2.54 10.29
CA LEU A 16 -5.90 -2.46 8.84
C LEU A 16 -7.27 -1.98 8.42
N ILE A 17 -7.33 -0.88 7.67
CA ILE A 17 -8.60 -0.34 7.21
C ILE A 17 -8.78 -0.47 5.71
N ASP A 18 -7.69 -0.60 4.95
CA ASP A 18 -7.81 -0.75 3.51
C ASP A 18 -6.50 -1.32 2.98
N SER A 19 -6.59 -1.99 1.83
CA SER A 19 -5.39 -2.49 1.19
C SER A 19 -5.68 -2.71 -0.29
N THR A 20 -4.59 -2.74 -1.06
CA THR A 20 -4.71 -3.04 -2.48
C THR A 20 -3.39 -3.61 -2.97
N ILE A 21 -3.43 -4.16 -4.16
CA ILE A 21 -2.23 -4.66 -4.82
C ILE A 21 -2.16 -3.99 -6.18
N VAL A 22 -1.00 -3.43 -6.48
CA VAL A 22 -0.78 -2.74 -7.75
C VAL A 22 0.50 -3.26 -8.38
N ASP A 23 0.68 -2.94 -9.64
CA ASP A 23 1.80 -3.47 -10.40
C ASP A 23 3.01 -2.57 -10.42
N GLY A 24 2.90 -1.34 -9.97
CA GLY A 24 4.01 -0.40 -10.05
C GLY A 24 4.19 0.38 -8.77
N ALA A 25 5.44 0.74 -8.49
CA ALA A 25 5.75 1.49 -7.29
C ALA A 25 5.08 2.87 -7.30
N LEU A 26 5.04 3.51 -8.46
CA LEU A 26 4.40 4.81 -8.56
C LEU A 26 2.91 4.72 -8.28
N GLU A 27 2.27 3.71 -8.84
CA GLU A 27 0.84 3.49 -8.57
C GLU A 27 0.60 3.22 -7.10
N ALA A 28 1.50 2.48 -6.48
CA ALA A 28 1.37 2.19 -5.04
C ALA A 28 1.42 3.48 -4.24
N ALA A 29 2.39 4.33 -4.55
CA ALA A 29 2.55 5.58 -3.82
C ALA A 29 1.35 6.50 -4.04
N GLU A 30 0.86 6.57 -5.27
CA GLU A 30 -0.27 7.44 -5.58
C GLU A 30 -1.54 6.96 -4.90
N TRP A 31 -1.77 5.66 -4.90
CA TRP A 31 -2.95 5.11 -4.25
C TRP A 31 -2.91 5.40 -2.75
N MET A 32 -1.74 5.17 -2.15
CA MET A 32 -1.59 5.40 -0.71
C MET A 32 -1.81 6.87 -0.36
N GLU A 33 -1.20 7.75 -1.15
CA GLU A 33 -1.33 9.18 -0.90
C GLU A 33 -2.77 9.63 -1.03
N SER A 34 -3.46 9.13 -2.05
CA SER A 34 -4.85 9.48 -2.28
C SER A 34 -5.73 9.04 -1.12
N LYS A 35 -5.49 7.83 -0.63
CA LYS A 35 -6.29 7.32 0.50
C LYS A 35 -6.02 8.11 1.77
N LEU A 36 -4.76 8.39 2.05
CA LEU A 36 -4.41 9.10 3.26
C LEU A 36 -4.92 10.53 3.25
N ALA A 37 -5.04 11.11 2.07
CA ALA A 37 -5.54 12.47 1.95
C ALA A 37 -6.99 12.60 2.43
N ASP A 38 -7.74 11.52 2.40
CA ASP A 38 -9.14 11.52 2.81
C ASP A 38 -9.31 11.12 4.27
N LEU A 39 -8.22 10.83 4.96
CA LEU A 39 -8.29 10.33 6.33
C LEU A 39 -7.75 11.37 7.30
N PRO A 40 -8.20 11.32 8.57
CA PRO A 40 -7.67 12.21 9.58
C PRO A 40 -6.19 11.95 9.85
N ASP A 41 -5.57 12.86 10.56
CA ASP A 41 -4.18 12.68 10.97
C ASP A 41 -4.05 11.44 11.83
N GLY A 42 -2.88 10.82 11.74
CA GLY A 42 -2.59 9.64 12.53
C GLY A 42 -2.73 8.36 11.76
N TYR A 43 -3.45 8.37 10.66
CA TYR A 43 -3.51 7.21 9.78
C TYR A 43 -2.23 7.14 8.96
N TRP A 44 -1.81 5.93 8.66
CA TRP A 44 -0.56 5.75 7.94
C TRP A 44 -0.67 4.55 7.02
N GLY A 45 0.25 4.50 6.09
CA GLY A 45 0.27 3.39 5.15
C GLY A 45 1.67 2.89 4.95
N HIS A 46 1.78 1.68 4.40
CA HIS A 46 3.09 1.20 4.01
C HIS A 46 2.95 0.35 2.76
N ILE A 47 4.05 0.24 2.05
CA ILE A 47 4.11 -0.48 0.79
C ILE A 47 5.07 -1.64 0.96
N GLN A 48 4.60 -2.82 0.54
CA GLN A 48 5.39 -4.03 0.65
C GLN A 48 5.57 -4.63 -0.74
N VAL A 49 6.79 -4.95 -1.09
CA VAL A 49 7.03 -5.65 -2.34
C VAL A 49 6.69 -7.12 -2.13
N ILE A 50 5.77 -7.62 -2.91
CA ILE A 50 5.38 -9.02 -2.77
C ILE A 50 5.92 -9.87 -3.89
N GLY A 51 7.01 -9.41 -4.44
CA GLY A 51 7.80 -10.21 -5.30
C GLY A 51 7.15 -10.56 -6.61
N GLY A 52 7.86 -10.57 -7.64
CA GLY A 52 7.36 -10.98 -8.92
C GLY A 52 7.40 -12.47 -9.07
N GLY A 53 7.34 -13.12 -8.08
CA GLY A 53 7.35 -14.52 -8.17
C GLY A 53 8.65 -15.01 -8.73
N GLU A 54 9.34 -14.81 -8.46
CA GLU A 54 10.29 -15.36 -8.87
C GLU A 54 10.73 -16.40 -8.14
N GLN A 55 10.38 -16.53 -7.74
CA GLN A 55 10.57 -17.35 -7.20
C GLN A 55 10.41 -18.30 -7.32
N GLU A 56 10.34 -18.56 -7.58
CA GLU A 56 10.19 -19.47 -7.63
C GLU A 56 10.38 -20.02 -7.49
#